data_4e22256475d28eb92a8c3492bbe59e0f
#
_entry.id   4e22256475d28eb92a8c3492bbe59e0f
#
_cell.length_a   1.000
_cell.length_b   1.000
_cell.length_c   1.000
_cell.angle_alpha   90.00
_cell.angle_beta   90.00
_cell.angle_gamma   90.00
#
_symmetry.space_group_name_H-M   'P 1'
#
loop_
_entity.id
_entity.type
_entity.pdbx_description
1 polymer ?
#
loop_
_entity_poly.entity_id
_entity_poly.type
_entity_poly.pdbx_seq_one_letter_code
_entity_poly.pdbx_strand_id
1 'polypeptide(L)'
;MSDTALSLRAIDKKFGATMALANASLTVRRGTLHAVLGENGAGKTTLMRIAFGMLRPDAGSMAIDGTTVSLASSANAMRLGLGMVHQHFTLVPAMTAAENIALGGHGTFRVREVAERIHSLVERTGLAVDPDARVATLGVGAQQRVEILKALARDAHTLILDEP
;
A
#
# COMPACT_ATOMS: atom_id res chain seq x y z
N MET A 1 -13.99 -19.44 0.26
CA MET A 1 -12.97 -18.37 0.14
C MET A 1 -12.63 -17.92 1.55
N SER A 2 -11.36 -17.66 1.87
CA SER A 2 -10.96 -17.16 3.20
C SER A 2 -11.56 -15.77 3.43
N ASP A 3 -12.16 -15.54 4.60
CA ASP A 3 -12.63 -14.20 5.04
C ASP A 3 -11.46 -13.26 5.38
N THR A 4 -10.24 -13.81 5.46
CA THR A 4 -9.02 -13.09 5.82
C THR A 4 -8.30 -12.60 4.57
N ALA A 5 -8.10 -11.28 4.46
CA ALA A 5 -7.33 -10.65 3.40
C ALA A 5 -5.82 -10.72 3.68
N LEU A 6 -5.42 -10.43 4.93
CA LEU A 6 -4.01 -10.44 5.34
C LEU A 6 -3.89 -11.01 6.75
N SER A 7 -2.90 -11.86 6.99
CA SER A 7 -2.58 -12.40 8.30
C SER A 7 -1.07 -12.43 8.50
N LEU A 8 -0.61 -11.86 9.62
CA LEU A 8 0.74 -11.98 10.14
C LEU A 8 0.65 -12.72 11.47
N ARG A 9 1.52 -13.70 11.71
CA ARG A 9 1.48 -14.54 12.91
C ARG A 9 2.86 -14.67 13.52
N ALA A 10 2.95 -14.35 14.81
CA ALA A 10 4.16 -14.50 15.62
C ALA A 10 5.39 -13.85 14.97
N ILE A 11 5.22 -12.64 14.46
CA ILE A 11 6.29 -11.91 13.76
C ILE A 11 7.28 -11.37 14.77
N ASP A 12 8.53 -11.76 14.58
CA ASP A 12 9.68 -11.18 15.29
C ASP A 12 10.52 -10.35 14.31
N LYS A 13 11.05 -9.22 14.83
CA LYS A 13 12.02 -8.40 14.10
C LYS A 13 12.97 -7.68 15.02
N LYS A 14 14.28 -7.87 14.76
CA LYS A 14 15.37 -7.17 15.45
C LYS A 14 16.13 -6.27 14.50
N PHE A 15 16.63 -5.16 15.02
CA PHE A 15 17.60 -4.28 14.38
C PHE A 15 18.79 -4.11 15.32
N GLY A 16 19.87 -4.84 15.03
CA GLY A 16 20.99 -4.94 15.96
C GLY A 16 20.55 -5.49 17.33
N ALA A 17 20.75 -4.74 18.39
CA ALA A 17 20.33 -5.12 19.74
C ALA A 17 18.85 -4.78 20.07
N THR A 18 18.18 -4.02 19.20
CA THR A 18 16.82 -3.53 19.47
C THR A 18 15.78 -4.51 18.91
N MET A 19 14.90 -5.00 19.78
CA MET A 19 13.72 -5.77 19.39
C MET A 19 12.62 -4.81 18.94
N ALA A 20 12.33 -4.74 17.65
CA ALA A 20 11.30 -3.89 17.09
C ALA A 20 9.92 -4.55 17.11
N LEU A 21 9.86 -5.86 16.95
CA LEU A 21 8.64 -6.68 17.06
C LEU A 21 8.97 -7.97 17.82
N ALA A 22 8.13 -8.32 18.78
CA ALA A 22 8.21 -9.56 19.54
C ALA A 22 6.86 -10.26 19.51
N ASN A 23 6.77 -11.39 18.82
CA ASN A 23 5.57 -12.23 18.69
C ASN A 23 4.34 -11.42 18.21
N ALA A 24 4.54 -10.44 17.31
CA ALA A 24 3.47 -9.57 16.83
C ALA A 24 2.56 -10.34 15.87
N SER A 25 1.25 -10.18 16.04
CA SER A 25 0.26 -10.81 15.19
C SER A 25 -0.83 -9.82 14.78
N LEU A 26 -1.28 -9.93 13.53
CA LEU A 26 -2.34 -9.09 12.96
C LEU A 26 -3.17 -9.93 11.99
N THR A 27 -4.48 -9.81 12.07
CA THR A 27 -5.39 -10.44 11.10
C THR A 27 -6.37 -9.39 10.60
N VAL A 28 -6.41 -9.20 9.29
CA VAL A 28 -7.29 -8.25 8.60
C VAL A 28 -8.30 -9.04 7.77
N ARG A 29 -9.59 -8.78 8.01
CA ARG A 29 -10.69 -9.39 7.25
C ARG A 29 -10.97 -8.60 5.98
N ARG A 30 -11.51 -9.28 4.97
CA ARG A 30 -11.95 -8.62 3.74
C ARG A 30 -13.09 -7.64 4.02
N GLY A 31 -13.11 -6.54 3.28
CA GLY A 31 -14.15 -5.53 3.38
C GLY A 31 -14.20 -4.77 4.71
N THR A 32 -13.11 -4.80 5.51
CA THR A 32 -13.04 -4.07 6.77
C THR A 32 -11.96 -2.99 6.74
N LEU A 33 -12.18 -1.95 7.53
CA LEU A 33 -11.15 -1.01 7.92
C LEU A 33 -10.56 -1.47 9.26
N HIS A 34 -9.23 -1.68 9.31
CA HIS A 34 -8.52 -2.15 10.49
C HIS A 34 -7.48 -1.10 10.91
N ALA A 35 -7.73 -0.43 12.03
CA ALA A 35 -6.79 0.54 12.59
C ALA A 35 -5.77 -0.14 13.52
N VAL A 36 -4.48 0.12 13.27
CA VAL A 36 -3.38 -0.33 14.15
C VAL A 36 -2.97 0.83 15.03
N LEU A 37 -3.30 0.74 16.31
CA LEU A 37 -3.03 1.78 17.30
C LEU A 37 -1.82 1.39 18.17
N GLY A 38 -1.10 2.38 18.65
CA GLY A 38 0.05 2.21 19.54
C GLY A 38 0.91 3.47 19.60
N GLU A 39 1.76 3.55 20.61
CA GLU A 39 2.69 4.66 20.82
C GLU A 39 3.74 4.77 19.69
N ASN A 40 4.43 5.91 19.63
CA ASN A 40 5.56 6.07 18.72
C ASN A 40 6.66 5.09 19.12
N GLY A 41 7.24 4.41 18.12
CA GLY A 41 8.21 3.35 18.36
C GLY A 41 7.64 1.97 18.70
N ALA A 42 6.32 1.78 18.80
CA ALA A 42 5.69 0.48 19.07
C ALA A 42 5.81 -0.56 17.93
N GLY A 43 6.54 -0.25 16.87
CA GLY A 43 6.77 -1.19 15.75
C GLY A 43 5.70 -1.19 14.66
N LYS A 44 4.72 -0.29 14.68
CA LYS A 44 3.63 -0.23 13.68
C LYS A 44 4.17 -0.16 12.24
N THR A 45 5.00 0.83 11.93
CA THR A 45 5.62 0.98 10.60
C THR A 45 6.48 -0.23 10.24
N THR A 46 7.20 -0.83 11.20
CA THR A 46 7.98 -2.06 10.96
C THR A 46 7.07 -3.22 10.55
N LEU A 47 5.94 -3.40 11.24
CA LEU A 47 4.96 -4.44 10.90
C LEU A 47 4.35 -4.20 9.51
N MET A 48 4.00 -2.94 9.18
CA MET A 48 3.47 -2.57 7.85
C MET A 48 4.50 -2.80 6.74
N ARG A 49 5.77 -2.46 6.97
CA ARG A 49 6.85 -2.71 6.00
C ARG A 49 7.09 -4.21 5.79
N ILE A 50 6.94 -5.03 6.81
CA ILE A 50 6.98 -6.50 6.69
C ILE A 50 5.78 -6.98 5.88
N ALA A 51 4.57 -6.52 6.20
CA ALA A 51 3.35 -6.85 5.48
C ALA A 51 3.44 -6.54 3.98
N PHE A 52 4.12 -5.45 3.62
CA PHE A 52 4.32 -5.05 2.23
C PHE A 52 5.59 -5.63 1.57
N GLY A 53 6.35 -6.48 2.26
CA GLY A 53 7.55 -7.12 1.71
C GLY A 53 8.77 -6.21 1.56
N MET A 54 8.79 -5.06 2.24
CA MET A 54 9.95 -4.15 2.30
C MET A 54 10.99 -4.60 3.32
N LEU A 55 10.55 -5.35 4.33
CA LEU A 55 11.40 -5.95 5.36
C LEU A 55 11.06 -7.44 5.47
N ARG A 56 12.08 -8.25 5.72
CA ARG A 56 11.88 -9.66 6.09
C ARG A 56 11.75 -9.78 7.60
N PRO A 57 10.77 -10.54 8.11
CA PRO A 57 10.72 -10.91 9.51
C PRO A 57 11.88 -11.87 9.83
N ASP A 58 12.30 -11.90 11.08
CA ASP A 58 13.31 -12.85 11.57
C ASP A 58 12.65 -14.18 11.99
N ALA A 59 11.37 -14.13 12.41
CA ALA A 59 10.52 -15.29 12.65
C ALA A 59 9.06 -14.94 12.38
N GLY A 60 8.22 -15.98 12.34
CA GLY A 60 6.79 -15.87 12.09
C GLY A 60 6.40 -16.23 10.66
N SER A 61 5.13 -16.03 10.35
CA SER A 61 4.56 -16.35 9.03
C SER A 61 3.56 -15.29 8.58
N MET A 62 3.37 -15.20 7.28
CA MET A 62 2.39 -14.31 6.66
C MET A 62 1.54 -15.08 5.66
N ALA A 63 0.26 -14.72 5.59
CA ALA A 63 -0.65 -15.23 4.57
C ALA A 63 -1.44 -14.08 3.95
N ILE A 64 -1.64 -14.15 2.64
CA ILE A 64 -2.49 -13.25 1.85
C ILE A 64 -3.59 -14.12 1.24
N ASP A 65 -4.84 -13.71 1.41
CA ASP A 65 -6.02 -14.43 0.95
C ASP A 65 -6.07 -15.91 1.38
N GLY A 66 -5.55 -16.18 2.59
CA GLY A 66 -5.46 -17.53 3.16
C GLY A 66 -4.27 -18.35 2.67
N THR A 67 -3.51 -17.88 1.70
CA THR A 67 -2.31 -18.55 1.18
C THR A 67 -1.07 -18.05 1.91
N THR A 68 -0.31 -18.96 2.53
CA THR A 68 0.97 -18.63 3.16
C THR A 68 1.98 -18.16 2.11
N VAL A 69 2.60 -17.02 2.35
CA VAL A 69 3.54 -16.38 1.43
C VAL A 69 4.83 -16.00 2.13
N SER A 70 5.93 -16.01 1.36
CA SER A 70 7.20 -15.38 1.76
C SER A 70 7.50 -14.29 0.75
N LEU A 71 7.34 -13.03 1.16
CA LEU A 71 7.58 -11.91 0.29
C LEU A 71 9.08 -11.63 0.17
N ALA A 72 9.60 -11.71 -1.05
CA ALA A 72 10.97 -11.36 -1.36
C ALA A 72 11.16 -9.85 -1.62
N SER A 73 10.06 -9.13 -1.95
CA SER A 73 10.06 -7.70 -2.27
C SER A 73 8.66 -7.12 -2.28
N SER A 74 8.55 -5.79 -2.25
CA SER A 74 7.28 -5.06 -2.46
C SER A 74 6.64 -5.34 -3.82
N ALA A 75 7.44 -5.62 -4.86
CA ALA A 75 6.90 -6.04 -6.16
C ALA A 75 6.12 -7.36 -6.07
N ASN A 76 6.53 -8.29 -5.20
CA ASN A 76 5.75 -9.51 -4.94
C ASN A 76 4.44 -9.20 -4.22
N ALA A 77 4.47 -8.31 -3.22
CA ALA A 77 3.28 -7.87 -2.49
C ALA A 77 2.25 -7.23 -3.45
N MET A 78 2.72 -6.33 -4.32
CA MET A 78 1.86 -5.69 -5.33
C MET A 78 1.22 -6.70 -6.27
N ARG A 79 1.95 -7.71 -6.76
CA ARG A 79 1.36 -8.78 -7.60
C ARG A 79 0.31 -9.61 -6.89
N LEU A 80 0.37 -9.66 -5.57
CA LEU A 80 -0.63 -10.32 -4.71
C LEU A 80 -1.74 -9.37 -4.27
N GLY A 81 -1.86 -8.20 -4.90
CA GLY A 81 -2.93 -7.24 -4.67
C GLY A 81 -2.80 -6.41 -3.40
N LEU A 82 -1.62 -6.32 -2.80
CA LEU A 82 -1.36 -5.36 -1.73
C LEU A 82 -0.91 -4.02 -2.31
N GLY A 83 -1.44 -2.92 -1.80
CA GLY A 83 -1.00 -1.56 -2.05
C GLY A 83 -0.50 -0.92 -0.76
N MET A 84 0.46 0.00 -0.86
CA MET A 84 0.92 0.77 0.29
C MET A 84 0.97 2.26 -0.07
N VAL A 85 0.40 3.06 0.81
CA VAL A 85 0.52 4.52 0.82
C VAL A 85 1.47 4.85 1.97
N HIS A 86 2.59 5.48 1.63
CA HIS A 86 3.65 5.81 2.56
C HIS A 86 3.37 7.13 3.27
N GLN A 87 3.95 7.32 4.45
CA GLN A 87 3.95 8.58 5.19
C GLN A 87 4.51 9.76 4.36
N HIS A 88 5.51 9.52 3.53
CA HIS A 88 6.03 10.49 2.57
C HIS A 88 5.61 10.09 1.17
N PHE A 89 5.00 11.02 0.44
CA PHE A 89 4.55 10.79 -0.92
C PHE A 89 5.70 10.37 -1.84
N THR A 90 5.41 9.33 -2.65
CA THR A 90 6.35 8.82 -3.66
C THR A 90 6.00 9.36 -5.05
N LEU A 91 5.36 10.54 -5.09
CA LEU A 91 4.94 11.20 -6.31
C LEU A 91 6.10 12.01 -6.92
N VAL A 92 6.09 12.10 -8.26
CA VAL A 92 7.01 12.96 -9.01
C VAL A 92 6.35 14.33 -9.19
N PRO A 93 6.86 15.39 -8.54
CA PRO A 93 6.18 16.70 -8.51
C PRO A 93 5.99 17.35 -9.88
N ALA A 94 6.94 17.13 -10.81
CA ALA A 94 6.90 17.67 -12.16
C ALA A 94 5.87 17.02 -13.09
N MET A 95 5.40 15.83 -12.72
CA MET A 95 4.41 15.07 -13.48
C MET A 95 2.99 15.44 -13.08
N THR A 96 2.03 15.15 -13.98
CA THR A 96 0.60 15.26 -13.70
C THR A 96 0.13 14.13 -12.76
N ALA A 97 -1.06 14.25 -12.20
CA ALA A 97 -1.68 13.20 -11.43
C ALA A 97 -1.83 11.90 -12.25
N ALA A 98 -2.29 12.01 -13.50
CA ALA A 98 -2.43 10.87 -14.41
C ALA A 98 -1.09 10.19 -14.70
N GLU A 99 -0.04 10.96 -14.97
CA GLU A 99 1.30 10.42 -15.20
C GLU A 99 1.83 9.69 -13.96
N ASN A 100 1.64 10.26 -12.75
CA ASN A 100 2.02 9.61 -11.51
C ASN A 100 1.27 8.29 -11.25
N ILE A 101 -0.05 8.26 -11.52
CA ILE A 101 -0.87 7.05 -11.35
C ILE A 101 -0.41 5.96 -12.34
N ALA A 102 -0.03 6.35 -13.55
CA ALA A 102 0.46 5.42 -14.57
C ALA A 102 1.88 4.90 -14.32
N LEU A 103 2.68 5.62 -13.55
CA LEU A 103 4.06 5.23 -13.24
C LEU A 103 4.12 3.84 -12.59
N GLY A 104 4.90 2.94 -13.19
CA GLY A 104 5.09 1.57 -12.70
C GLY A 104 3.93 0.63 -12.96
N GLY A 105 2.97 1.01 -13.80
CA GLY A 105 2.00 0.09 -14.40
C GLY A 105 2.67 -0.85 -15.40
N HIS A 106 2.03 -1.98 -15.68
CA HIS A 106 2.50 -2.92 -16.70
C HIS A 106 2.09 -2.43 -18.11
N GLY A 107 3.04 -2.37 -19.03
CA GLY A 107 2.79 -2.06 -20.45
C GLY A 107 3.19 -0.65 -20.89
N THR A 108 2.94 -0.35 -22.16
CA THR A 108 3.16 0.98 -22.76
C THR A 108 2.19 1.99 -22.16
N PHE A 109 2.70 3.13 -21.74
CA PHE A 109 1.90 4.26 -21.25
C PHE A 109 0.97 4.76 -22.39
N ARG A 110 -0.30 4.45 -22.29
CA ARG A 110 -1.34 4.96 -23.16
C ARG A 110 -2.21 5.93 -22.37
N VAL A 111 -1.99 7.20 -22.58
CA VAL A 111 -2.66 8.31 -21.86
C VAL A 111 -4.18 8.11 -21.77
N ARG A 112 -4.80 7.67 -22.86
CA ARG A 112 -6.26 7.47 -22.92
C ARG A 112 -6.73 6.32 -22.02
N GLU A 113 -6.05 5.18 -22.02
CA GLU A 113 -6.39 4.03 -21.18
C GLU A 113 -6.22 4.36 -19.69
N VAL A 114 -5.21 5.16 -19.37
CA VAL A 114 -4.96 5.65 -17.99
C VAL A 114 -6.07 6.61 -17.57
N ALA A 115 -6.47 7.55 -18.43
CA ALA A 115 -7.53 8.50 -18.12
C ALA A 115 -8.88 7.79 -17.88
N GLU A 116 -9.24 6.81 -18.73
CA GLU A 116 -10.44 5.99 -18.55
C GLU A 116 -10.41 5.20 -17.24
N ARG A 117 -9.25 4.64 -16.89
CA ARG A 117 -9.05 3.92 -15.62
C ARG A 117 -9.16 4.85 -14.40
N ILE A 118 -8.56 6.04 -14.45
CA ILE A 118 -8.69 7.04 -13.40
C ILE A 118 -10.15 7.44 -13.22
N HIS A 119 -10.86 7.72 -14.31
CA HIS A 119 -12.27 8.10 -14.28
C HIS A 119 -13.11 7.01 -13.56
N SER A 120 -12.97 5.76 -13.97
CA SER A 120 -13.65 4.62 -13.34
C SER A 120 -13.30 4.48 -11.84
N LEU A 121 -12.04 4.69 -11.46
CA LEU A 121 -11.63 4.66 -10.06
C LEU A 121 -12.24 5.80 -9.25
N VAL A 122 -12.25 7.02 -9.80
CA VAL A 122 -12.87 8.19 -9.17
C VAL A 122 -14.37 7.97 -8.94
N GLU A 123 -15.10 7.46 -9.94
CA GLU A 123 -16.51 7.13 -9.81
C GLU A 123 -16.79 6.10 -8.70
N ARG A 124 -15.95 5.05 -8.61
CA ARG A 124 -16.11 3.98 -7.63
C ARG A 124 -15.74 4.37 -6.22
N THR A 125 -14.77 5.26 -6.06
CA THR A 125 -14.17 5.60 -4.76
C THR A 125 -14.57 6.96 -4.22
N GLY A 126 -15.04 7.87 -5.08
CA GLY A 126 -15.29 9.27 -4.73
C GLY A 126 -14.00 10.09 -4.54
N LEU A 127 -12.82 9.52 -4.84
CA LEU A 127 -11.52 10.19 -4.66
C LEU A 127 -11.24 11.11 -5.86
N ALA A 128 -11.96 12.23 -5.93
CA ALA A 128 -11.81 13.18 -7.04
C ALA A 128 -10.41 13.80 -7.08
N VAL A 129 -9.82 13.79 -8.27
CA VAL A 129 -8.55 14.45 -8.61
C VAL A 129 -8.62 14.93 -10.06
N ASP A 130 -8.04 16.09 -10.34
CA ASP A 130 -7.83 16.55 -11.70
C ASP A 130 -6.63 15.78 -12.30
N PRO A 131 -6.84 14.93 -13.32
CA PRO A 131 -5.78 14.11 -13.89
C PRO A 131 -4.67 14.92 -14.55
N ASP A 132 -4.95 16.11 -15.02
CA ASP A 132 -4.02 16.98 -15.73
C ASP A 132 -3.27 17.95 -14.79
N ALA A 133 -3.71 18.05 -13.54
CA ALA A 133 -3.04 18.89 -12.56
C ALA A 133 -1.63 18.35 -12.22
N ARG A 134 -0.63 19.23 -12.22
CA ARG A 134 0.72 18.86 -11.78
C ARG A 134 0.75 18.63 -10.27
N VAL A 135 1.39 17.55 -9.87
CA VAL A 135 1.46 17.16 -8.44
C VAL A 135 2.07 18.28 -7.58
N ALA A 136 3.05 19.03 -8.09
CA ALA A 136 3.64 20.17 -7.40
C ALA A 136 2.63 21.27 -7.00
N THR A 137 1.50 21.39 -7.70
CA THR A 137 0.46 22.40 -7.43
C THR A 137 -0.67 21.87 -6.55
N LEU A 138 -0.66 20.56 -6.25
CA LEU A 138 -1.70 19.92 -5.45
C LEU A 138 -1.46 20.11 -3.95
N GLY A 139 -2.49 20.43 -3.21
CA GLY A 139 -2.45 20.36 -1.75
C GLY A 139 -2.29 18.93 -1.24
N VAL A 140 -1.83 18.76 0.00
CA VAL A 140 -1.51 17.47 0.65
C VAL A 140 -2.63 16.43 0.50
N GLY A 141 -3.89 16.81 0.76
CA GLY A 141 -5.02 15.89 0.63
C GLY A 141 -5.28 15.44 -0.82
N ALA A 142 -4.94 16.26 -1.83
CA ALA A 142 -5.04 15.85 -3.23
C ALA A 142 -3.89 14.92 -3.61
N GLN A 143 -2.67 15.19 -3.14
CA GLN A 143 -1.52 14.30 -3.32
C GLN A 143 -1.79 12.92 -2.70
N GLN A 144 -2.39 12.88 -1.52
CA GLN A 144 -2.79 11.61 -0.88
C GLN A 144 -3.81 10.83 -1.72
N ARG A 145 -4.81 11.52 -2.30
CA ARG A 145 -5.75 10.86 -3.23
C ARG A 145 -5.04 10.28 -4.45
N VAL A 146 -4.04 10.99 -5.00
CA VAL A 146 -3.23 10.47 -6.11
C VAL A 146 -2.48 9.19 -5.71
N GLU A 147 -1.86 9.14 -4.53
CA GLU A 147 -1.17 7.93 -4.03
C GLU A 147 -2.14 6.75 -3.86
N ILE A 148 -3.34 6.99 -3.31
CA ILE A 148 -4.36 5.93 -3.17
C ILE A 148 -4.80 5.45 -4.55
N LEU A 149 -5.13 6.36 -5.48
CA LEU A 149 -5.53 6.02 -6.84
C LEU A 149 -4.42 5.26 -7.58
N LYS A 150 -3.15 5.63 -7.39
CA LYS A 150 -1.99 4.93 -7.93
C LYS A 150 -1.90 3.48 -7.45
N ALA A 151 -2.16 3.22 -6.17
CA ALA A 151 -2.21 1.87 -5.64
C ALA A 151 -3.39 1.07 -6.21
N LEU A 152 -4.58 1.67 -6.26
CA LEU A 152 -5.79 1.04 -6.81
C LEU A 152 -5.69 0.78 -8.32
N ALA A 153 -5.03 1.68 -9.07
CA ALA A 153 -4.77 1.50 -10.50
C ALA A 153 -3.85 0.31 -10.80
N ARG A 154 -3.16 -0.21 -9.80
CA ARG A 154 -2.35 -1.44 -9.87
C ARG A 154 -3.08 -2.68 -9.33
N ASP A 155 -4.41 -2.65 -9.32
CA ASP A 155 -5.29 -3.72 -8.86
C ASP A 155 -5.10 -4.09 -7.38
N ALA A 156 -4.65 -3.14 -6.55
CA ALA A 156 -4.63 -3.36 -5.11
C ALA A 156 -6.07 -3.50 -4.58
N HIS A 157 -6.31 -4.59 -3.85
CA HIS A 157 -7.56 -4.86 -3.15
C HIS A 157 -7.40 -4.84 -1.63
N THR A 158 -6.17 -4.76 -1.15
CA THR A 158 -5.84 -4.51 0.26
C THR A 158 -4.86 -3.36 0.33
N LEU A 159 -5.22 -2.27 1.02
CA LEU A 159 -4.38 -1.09 1.18
C LEU A 159 -3.79 -1.03 2.59
N ILE A 160 -2.51 -0.76 2.66
CA ILE A 160 -1.78 -0.43 3.88
C ILE A 160 -1.52 1.08 3.85
N LEU A 161 -2.05 1.80 4.84
CA LEU A 161 -1.83 3.23 5.00
C LEU A 161 -0.92 3.44 6.21
N ASP A 162 0.28 3.97 5.99
CA ASP A 162 1.28 4.21 7.05
C ASP A 162 1.28 5.70 7.39
N GLU A 163 0.58 6.07 8.47
CA GLU A 163 0.37 7.45 8.95
C GLU A 163 -0.17 8.39 7.83
N PRO A 164 -1.36 8.08 7.27
CA PRO A 164 -1.93 8.78 6.13
C PRO A 164 -2.40 10.21 6.46
#